data_ffeae1e31731d77636a28a5b5a64a828
#
_entry.id   ffeae1e31731d77636a28a5b5a64a828
#
_cell.length_a   1.000
_cell.length_b   1.000
_cell.length_c   1.000
_cell.angle_alpha   90.00
_cell.angle_beta   90.00
_cell.angle_gamma   90.00
#
_symmetry.space_group_name_H-M   'P 1'
#
loop_
_entity.id
_entity.type
_entity.pdbx_description
1 polymer ?
#
loop_
_entity_poly.entity_id
_entity_poly.type
_entity_poly.pdbx_seq_one_letter_code
_entity_poly.pdbx_strand_id
1 'polypeptide(L)'
;MHNKIDVRGIQLDQALTLLEQALTAEKHASLEILSSEQENTTALLKALADHGASCEVLQAEEEQTIIASFAAEQVMKQKSYVVGSDTLGKGDDVIGHKLMNAFFNVSSDYEQAPASIFFMNTAAKLCVEGADALAALQKLEEKGTEIIVCGTCLDFFGIKDKLAVGRIGTMHDLIGIYHKQKEVISL
;
A
#
# COMPACT_ATOMS: atom_id res chain seq x y z
N MET A 1 5.08 -16.16 -11.78
CA MET A 1 5.32 -16.05 -13.25
C MET A 1 6.35 -14.95 -13.44
N HIS A 2 7.40 -15.18 -14.24
CA HIS A 2 8.30 -14.10 -14.62
C HIS A 2 7.63 -13.32 -15.73
N ASN A 3 7.29 -12.07 -15.46
CA ASN A 3 6.82 -11.20 -16.52
C ASN A 3 8.03 -10.64 -17.25
N LYS A 4 8.00 -10.77 -18.58
CA LYS A 4 9.07 -10.35 -19.46
C LYS A 4 8.54 -9.29 -20.44
N ILE A 5 9.27 -8.19 -20.56
CA ILE A 5 9.00 -7.12 -21.51
C ILE A 5 10.17 -7.05 -22.49
N ASP A 6 9.87 -7.02 -23.78
CA ASP A 6 10.86 -6.81 -24.81
C ASP A 6 10.71 -5.39 -25.38
N VAL A 7 11.71 -4.53 -25.13
CA VAL A 7 11.75 -3.14 -25.60
C VAL A 7 12.88 -2.91 -26.58
N ARG A 8 13.43 -3.98 -27.16
CA ARG A 8 14.48 -3.88 -28.17
C ARG A 8 13.94 -3.24 -29.46
N GLY A 9 14.67 -2.25 -29.97
CA GLY A 9 14.33 -1.58 -31.24
C GLY A 9 13.08 -0.70 -31.21
N ILE A 10 12.54 -0.38 -30.03
CA ILE A 10 11.44 0.57 -29.87
C ILE A 10 11.91 1.90 -29.27
N GLN A 11 11.19 2.98 -29.57
CA GLN A 11 11.49 4.32 -29.08
C GLN A 11 11.29 4.40 -27.55
N LEU A 12 12.07 5.28 -26.90
CA LEU A 12 12.08 5.43 -25.43
C LEU A 12 10.69 5.70 -24.83
N ASP A 13 9.88 6.55 -25.44
CA ASP A 13 8.54 6.88 -24.97
C ASP A 13 7.60 5.67 -24.98
N GLN A 14 7.71 4.82 -25.99
CA GLN A 14 6.98 3.57 -26.08
C GLN A 14 7.48 2.55 -25.08
N ALA A 15 8.80 2.46 -24.87
CA ALA A 15 9.41 1.57 -23.88
C ALA A 15 8.94 1.92 -22.45
N LEU A 16 8.93 3.21 -22.10
CA LEU A 16 8.43 3.70 -20.81
C LEU A 16 6.93 3.44 -20.65
N THR A 17 6.14 3.63 -21.71
CA THR A 17 4.70 3.32 -21.68
C THR A 17 4.44 1.84 -21.41
N LEU A 18 5.19 0.93 -22.06
CA LEU A 18 5.08 -0.51 -21.83
C LEU A 18 5.49 -0.89 -20.40
N LEU A 19 6.55 -0.27 -19.88
CA LEU A 19 6.97 -0.45 -18.49
C LEU A 19 5.87 -0.02 -17.51
N GLU A 20 5.31 1.17 -17.68
CA GLU A 20 4.22 1.69 -16.85
C GLU A 20 2.98 0.78 -16.89
N GLN A 21 2.61 0.31 -18.08
CA GLN A 21 1.51 -0.65 -18.23
C GLN A 21 1.79 -1.96 -17.49
N ALA A 22 3.00 -2.50 -17.59
CA ALA A 22 3.38 -3.70 -16.86
C ALA A 22 3.36 -3.47 -15.35
N LEU A 23 3.94 -2.37 -14.86
CA LEU A 23 3.94 -2.03 -13.44
C LEU A 23 2.53 -1.80 -12.88
N THR A 24 1.57 -1.40 -13.73
CA THR A 24 0.17 -1.20 -13.34
C THR A 24 -0.72 -2.42 -13.47
N ALA A 25 -0.41 -3.35 -14.39
CA ALA A 25 -1.29 -4.47 -14.75
C ALA A 25 -1.30 -5.61 -13.73
N GLU A 26 -0.15 -5.97 -13.13
CA GLU A 26 -0.04 -7.10 -12.20
C GLU A 26 1.04 -6.87 -11.12
N LYS A 27 0.90 -7.60 -10.00
CA LYS A 27 1.89 -7.62 -8.92
C LYS A 27 3.09 -8.45 -9.36
N HIS A 28 4.22 -7.80 -9.59
CA HIS A 28 5.45 -8.50 -9.94
C HIS A 28 6.39 -8.57 -8.74
N ALA A 29 6.76 -9.80 -8.32
CA ALA A 29 7.91 -9.99 -7.44
C ALA A 29 9.20 -9.70 -8.22
N SER A 30 9.21 -9.94 -9.54
CA SER A 30 10.30 -9.60 -10.45
C SER A 30 9.79 -9.33 -11.86
N LEU A 31 10.49 -8.45 -12.58
CA LEU A 31 10.23 -8.08 -13.97
C LEU A 31 11.55 -8.19 -14.75
N GLU A 32 11.54 -8.91 -15.88
CA GLU A 32 12.66 -9.02 -16.79
C GLU A 32 12.41 -8.11 -18.02
N ILE A 33 13.34 -7.21 -18.34
CA ILE A 33 13.23 -6.29 -19.45
C ILE A 33 14.42 -6.47 -20.37
N LEU A 34 14.15 -6.79 -21.64
CA LEU A 34 15.17 -6.85 -22.68
C LEU A 34 15.31 -5.48 -23.36
N SER A 35 16.52 -4.95 -23.42
CA SER A 35 16.86 -3.70 -24.08
C SER A 35 18.12 -3.88 -24.93
N SER A 36 18.21 -3.17 -26.05
CA SER A 36 19.40 -3.15 -26.91
C SER A 36 20.08 -1.76 -26.94
N GLU A 37 19.44 -0.74 -26.36
CA GLU A 37 19.94 0.63 -26.41
C GLU A 37 20.33 1.13 -25.02
N GLN A 38 21.56 1.64 -24.88
CA GLN A 38 22.10 2.14 -23.61
C GLN A 38 21.27 3.28 -23.02
N GLU A 39 20.76 4.20 -23.86
CA GLU A 39 19.97 5.35 -23.41
C GLU A 39 18.61 4.88 -22.86
N ASN A 40 17.95 3.93 -23.53
CA ASN A 40 16.72 3.34 -23.07
C ASN A 40 16.91 2.60 -21.72
N THR A 41 18.01 1.85 -21.60
CA THR A 41 18.33 1.13 -20.34
C THR A 41 18.47 2.10 -19.18
N THR A 42 19.15 3.22 -19.36
CA THR A 42 19.34 4.22 -18.28
C THR A 42 18.01 4.83 -17.84
N ALA A 43 17.13 5.17 -18.79
CA ALA A 43 15.83 5.73 -18.49
C ALA A 43 14.89 4.72 -17.80
N LEU A 44 14.93 3.46 -18.25
CA LEU A 44 14.17 2.35 -17.63
C LEU A 44 14.62 2.07 -16.20
N LEU A 45 15.94 2.05 -15.95
CA LEU A 45 16.51 1.91 -14.60
C LEU A 45 16.04 3.02 -13.67
N LYS A 46 16.00 4.26 -14.15
CA LYS A 46 15.50 5.39 -13.37
C LYS A 46 14.01 5.22 -13.05
N ALA A 47 13.20 4.91 -14.04
CA ALA A 47 11.77 4.68 -13.84
C ALA A 47 11.50 3.53 -12.86
N LEU A 48 12.25 2.42 -12.94
CA LEU A 48 12.17 1.29 -12.02
C LEU A 48 12.58 1.69 -10.60
N ALA A 49 13.64 2.50 -10.45
CA ALA A 49 14.08 3.00 -9.15
C ALA A 49 13.03 3.93 -8.51
N ASP A 50 12.38 4.78 -9.30
CA ASP A 50 11.30 5.66 -8.85
C ASP A 50 10.07 4.83 -8.36
N HIS A 51 9.92 3.60 -8.87
CA HIS A 51 8.94 2.61 -8.40
C HIS A 51 9.52 1.67 -7.32
N GLY A 52 10.75 1.96 -6.85
CA GLY A 52 11.43 1.28 -5.74
C GLY A 52 11.89 -0.14 -6.05
N ALA A 53 12.16 -0.46 -7.30
CA ALA A 53 12.78 -1.71 -7.69
C ALA A 53 14.28 -1.70 -7.42
N SER A 54 14.82 -2.85 -6.97
CA SER A 54 16.24 -3.14 -7.05
C SER A 54 16.52 -3.77 -8.41
N CYS A 55 17.47 -3.21 -9.17
CA CYS A 55 17.74 -3.66 -10.53
C CYS A 55 19.13 -4.27 -10.65
N GLU A 56 19.21 -5.41 -11.34
CA GLU A 56 20.45 -6.01 -11.83
C GLU A 56 20.45 -5.93 -13.36
N VAL A 57 21.58 -5.54 -13.96
CA VAL A 57 21.74 -5.46 -15.43
C VAL A 57 22.71 -6.52 -15.86
N LEU A 58 22.23 -7.46 -16.68
CA LEU A 58 23.04 -8.47 -17.31
C LEU A 58 23.35 -8.03 -18.73
N GLN A 59 24.65 -7.96 -19.07
CA GLN A 59 25.14 -7.58 -20.38
C GLN A 59 25.52 -8.82 -21.19
N ALA A 60 24.98 -8.97 -22.38
CA ALA A 60 25.35 -10.03 -23.32
C ALA A 60 25.51 -9.42 -24.72
N GLU A 61 26.77 -9.27 -25.19
CA GLU A 61 27.14 -8.71 -26.49
C GLU A 61 26.44 -7.37 -26.79
N GLU A 62 25.40 -7.38 -27.61
CA GLU A 62 24.64 -6.18 -27.99
C GLU A 62 23.29 -6.05 -27.25
N GLU A 63 23.00 -6.96 -26.33
CA GLU A 63 21.73 -6.98 -25.58
C GLU A 63 21.96 -6.75 -24.08
N GLN A 64 21.03 -6.07 -23.45
CA GLN A 64 20.99 -5.85 -22.02
C GLN A 64 19.69 -6.44 -21.45
N THR A 65 19.79 -7.19 -20.38
CA THR A 65 18.66 -7.67 -19.64
C THR A 65 18.62 -6.98 -18.28
N ILE A 66 17.59 -6.22 -18.00
CA ILE A 66 17.33 -5.62 -16.69
C ILE A 66 16.45 -6.60 -15.91
N ILE A 67 16.93 -7.07 -14.76
CA ILE A 67 16.14 -7.85 -13.80
C ILE A 67 15.77 -6.91 -12.68
N ALA A 68 14.52 -6.45 -12.67
CA ALA A 68 13.96 -5.63 -11.62
C ALA A 68 13.31 -6.52 -10.57
N SER A 69 13.73 -6.41 -9.32
CA SER A 69 13.18 -7.11 -8.18
C SER A 69 12.49 -6.09 -7.26
N PHE A 70 11.23 -6.34 -6.94
CA PHE A 70 10.48 -5.50 -6.02
C PHE A 70 10.47 -6.17 -4.65
N ALA A 71 10.88 -5.43 -3.62
CA ALA A 71 10.81 -5.95 -2.27
C ALA A 71 9.36 -6.30 -1.93
N ALA A 72 9.13 -7.43 -1.25
CA ALA A 72 7.80 -7.87 -0.83
C ALA A 72 7.08 -6.77 -0.02
N GLU A 73 7.82 -5.95 0.69
CA GLU A 73 7.36 -4.78 1.43
C GLU A 73 6.69 -3.71 0.53
N GLN A 74 7.16 -3.51 -0.72
CA GLN A 74 6.56 -2.56 -1.65
C GLN A 74 5.30 -3.10 -2.35
N VAL A 75 5.22 -4.41 -2.56
CA VAL A 75 4.01 -5.04 -3.12
C VAL A 75 2.83 -4.89 -2.16
N MET A 76 3.08 -4.88 -0.84
CA MET A 76 2.04 -4.74 0.18
C MET A 76 1.73 -3.30 0.57
N LYS A 77 2.65 -2.34 0.38
CA LYS A 77 2.36 -0.89 0.51
C LYS A 77 1.34 -0.36 -0.52
N GLN A 78 0.76 -1.24 -1.33
CA GLN A 78 -0.31 -0.90 -2.27
C GLN A 78 -1.72 -1.23 -1.75
N LYS A 79 -1.83 -1.94 -0.61
CA LYS A 79 -3.12 -2.22 0.03
C LYS A 79 -3.43 -1.14 1.05
N SER A 80 -4.67 -0.69 1.05
CA SER A 80 -5.19 0.20 2.08
C SER A 80 -6.49 -0.37 2.64
N TYR A 81 -6.74 -0.10 3.91
CA TYR A 81 -7.98 -0.49 4.54
C TYR A 81 -8.87 0.74 4.77
N VAL A 82 -10.17 0.56 4.56
CA VAL A 82 -11.19 1.52 4.99
C VAL A 82 -12.07 0.81 6.01
N VAL A 83 -12.01 1.28 7.24
CA VAL A 83 -12.68 0.66 8.39
C VAL A 83 -13.87 1.52 8.79
N GLY A 84 -15.07 0.99 8.59
CA GLY A 84 -16.33 1.71 8.82
C GLY A 84 -16.98 1.43 10.16
N SER A 85 -16.55 0.39 10.87
CA SER A 85 -17.13 -0.02 12.14
C SER A 85 -16.05 -0.42 13.14
N ASP A 86 -16.32 -0.29 14.42
CA ASP A 86 -15.53 -0.85 15.51
C ASP A 86 -15.80 -2.36 15.72
N THR A 87 -16.69 -2.96 14.89
CA THR A 87 -16.98 -4.38 14.84
C THR A 87 -16.61 -4.97 13.48
N LEU A 88 -16.10 -6.20 13.46
CA LEU A 88 -15.80 -6.94 12.23
C LEU A 88 -16.94 -7.93 11.94
N GLY A 89 -17.50 -7.80 10.71
CA GLY A 89 -18.63 -8.59 10.26
C GLY A 89 -19.97 -8.03 10.74
N LYS A 90 -21.05 -8.74 10.35
CA LYS A 90 -22.44 -8.41 10.75
C LYS A 90 -22.98 -9.50 11.66
N GLY A 91 -23.65 -9.11 12.73
CA GLY A 91 -24.25 -10.04 13.69
C GLY A 91 -24.22 -9.49 15.11
N ASP A 92 -23.67 -10.24 16.02
CA ASP A 92 -23.55 -9.83 17.42
C ASP A 92 -22.35 -8.88 17.61
N ASP A 93 -22.61 -7.71 18.20
CA ASP A 93 -21.58 -6.68 18.37
C ASP A 93 -20.47 -7.08 19.34
N VAL A 94 -20.78 -7.90 20.36
CA VAL A 94 -19.77 -8.33 21.35
C VAL A 94 -18.70 -9.19 20.68
N ILE A 95 -19.10 -10.13 19.83
CA ILE A 95 -18.15 -10.92 19.06
C ILE A 95 -17.51 -10.09 17.96
N GLY A 96 -18.24 -9.17 17.34
CA GLY A 96 -17.73 -8.25 16.32
C GLY A 96 -16.57 -7.40 16.84
N HIS A 97 -16.67 -6.83 18.04
CA HIS A 97 -15.57 -6.09 18.69
C HIS A 97 -14.36 -6.98 18.95
N LYS A 98 -14.55 -8.19 19.46
CA LYS A 98 -13.44 -9.13 19.69
C LYS A 98 -12.73 -9.49 18.39
N LEU A 99 -13.49 -9.71 17.31
CA LEU A 99 -12.93 -10.03 16.00
C LEU A 99 -12.15 -8.85 15.40
N MET A 100 -12.64 -7.61 15.55
CA MET A 100 -11.93 -6.42 15.07
C MET A 100 -10.60 -6.22 15.82
N ASN A 101 -10.61 -6.39 17.14
CA ASN A 101 -9.38 -6.33 17.95
C ASN A 101 -8.39 -7.44 17.57
N ALA A 102 -8.88 -8.68 17.40
CA ALA A 102 -8.06 -9.79 16.95
C ALA A 102 -7.46 -9.55 15.56
N PHE A 103 -8.25 -8.98 14.64
CA PHE A 103 -7.79 -8.63 13.30
C PHE A 103 -6.59 -7.68 13.35
N PHE A 104 -6.66 -6.58 14.10
CA PHE A 104 -5.56 -5.62 14.20
C PHE A 104 -4.37 -6.19 14.96
N ASN A 105 -4.58 -6.94 16.03
CA ASN A 105 -3.50 -7.61 16.76
C ASN A 105 -2.72 -8.54 15.84
N VAL A 106 -3.40 -9.43 15.11
CA VAL A 106 -2.75 -10.35 14.17
C VAL A 106 -2.11 -9.58 13.01
N SER A 107 -2.81 -8.59 12.43
CA SER A 107 -2.27 -7.78 11.33
C SER A 107 -0.99 -7.05 11.72
N SER A 108 -0.86 -6.58 12.96
CA SER A 108 0.34 -5.91 13.47
C SER A 108 1.54 -6.84 13.61
N ASP A 109 1.34 -8.15 13.68
CA ASP A 109 2.40 -9.16 13.78
C ASP A 109 2.94 -9.57 12.41
N TYR A 110 2.16 -9.36 11.33
CA TYR A 110 2.64 -9.65 9.98
C TYR A 110 3.78 -8.72 9.59
N GLU A 111 4.75 -9.27 8.86
CA GLU A 111 5.89 -8.51 8.34
C GLU A 111 5.45 -7.38 7.42
N GLN A 112 4.40 -7.62 6.65
CA GLN A 112 3.86 -6.71 5.64
C GLN A 112 2.70 -5.91 6.22
N ALA A 113 2.87 -4.60 6.34
CA ALA A 113 1.85 -3.68 6.81
C ALA A 113 1.13 -2.97 5.63
N PRO A 114 -0.15 -2.60 5.75
CA PRO A 114 -0.85 -1.82 4.74
C PRO A 114 -0.22 -0.43 4.56
N ALA A 115 -0.38 0.16 3.37
CA ALA A 115 0.09 1.53 3.11
C ALA A 115 -0.64 2.55 3.97
N SER A 116 -1.96 2.43 4.05
CA SER A 116 -2.78 3.31 4.87
C SER A 116 -4.01 2.59 5.42
N ILE A 117 -4.54 3.12 6.52
CA ILE A 117 -5.81 2.70 7.09
C ILE A 117 -6.64 3.96 7.38
N PHE A 118 -7.83 4.05 6.80
CA PHE A 118 -8.78 5.12 7.05
C PHE A 118 -9.89 4.64 7.99
N PHE A 119 -10.00 5.26 9.15
CA PHE A 119 -11.02 4.96 10.15
C PHE A 119 -12.14 5.98 10.08
N MET A 120 -13.37 5.53 9.90
CA MET A 120 -14.55 6.37 9.88
C MET A 120 -15.70 5.76 10.70
N ASN A 121 -16.74 6.55 10.94
CA ASN A 121 -17.89 6.14 11.74
C ASN A 121 -17.42 5.62 13.11
N THR A 122 -17.99 4.52 13.60
CA THR A 122 -17.65 3.97 14.93
C THR A 122 -16.22 3.46 15.01
N ALA A 123 -15.59 3.11 13.89
CA ALA A 123 -14.18 2.71 13.83
C ALA A 123 -13.21 3.80 14.38
N ALA A 124 -13.59 5.08 14.35
CA ALA A 124 -12.78 6.14 14.96
C ALA A 124 -12.50 5.89 16.45
N LYS A 125 -13.36 5.14 17.14
CA LYS A 125 -13.19 4.75 18.56
C LYS A 125 -12.03 3.79 18.79
N LEU A 126 -11.55 3.09 17.75
CA LEU A 126 -10.40 2.18 17.86
C LEU A 126 -9.07 2.93 17.99
N CYS A 127 -9.05 4.23 17.63
CA CYS A 127 -7.84 5.05 17.56
C CYS A 127 -7.65 5.97 18.77
N VAL A 128 -8.45 5.84 19.81
CA VAL A 128 -8.42 6.72 20.97
C VAL A 128 -7.82 6.05 22.21
N GLU A 129 -7.47 6.86 23.20
CA GLU A 129 -6.99 6.39 24.51
C GLU A 129 -7.93 5.35 25.11
N GLY A 130 -7.37 4.23 25.56
CA GLY A 130 -8.08 3.14 26.20
C GLY A 130 -8.76 2.14 25.24
N ALA A 131 -8.61 2.31 23.93
CA ALA A 131 -9.10 1.33 22.95
C ALA A 131 -8.23 0.05 22.97
N ASP A 132 -8.89 -1.12 22.94
CA ASP A 132 -8.19 -2.43 22.97
C ASP A 132 -7.26 -2.64 21.76
N ALA A 133 -7.60 -2.06 20.59
CA ALA A 133 -6.79 -2.15 19.37
C ALA A 133 -5.62 -1.15 19.34
N LEU A 134 -5.52 -0.21 20.29
CA LEU A 134 -4.60 0.93 20.22
C LEU A 134 -3.14 0.49 20.06
N ALA A 135 -2.67 -0.45 20.88
CA ALA A 135 -1.28 -0.91 20.80
C ALA A 135 -0.93 -1.56 19.46
N ALA A 136 -1.87 -2.31 18.87
CA ALA A 136 -1.69 -2.92 17.56
C ALA A 136 -1.64 -1.86 16.45
N LEU A 137 -2.47 -0.82 16.54
CA LEU A 137 -2.49 0.28 15.58
C LEU A 137 -1.20 1.10 15.67
N GLN A 138 -0.70 1.40 16.86
CA GLN A 138 0.59 2.07 17.05
C GLN A 138 1.74 1.27 16.44
N LYS A 139 1.75 -0.06 16.62
CA LYS A 139 2.75 -0.93 15.99
C LYS A 139 2.66 -0.92 14.45
N LEU A 140 1.47 -0.82 13.87
CA LEU A 140 1.30 -0.66 12.42
C LEU A 140 1.81 0.71 11.94
N GLU A 141 1.57 1.77 12.71
CA GLU A 141 2.08 3.11 12.42
C GLU A 141 3.62 3.14 12.47
N GLU A 142 4.26 2.51 13.47
CA GLU A 142 5.71 2.34 13.56
C GLU A 142 6.30 1.57 12.35
N LYS A 143 5.53 0.65 11.76
CA LYS A 143 5.89 -0.06 10.52
C LYS A 143 5.69 0.79 9.26
N GLY A 144 5.22 2.04 9.40
CA GLY A 144 5.05 2.99 8.31
C GLY A 144 3.67 2.96 7.66
N THR A 145 2.66 2.35 8.30
CA THR A 145 1.25 2.49 7.89
C THR A 145 0.77 3.90 8.20
N GLU A 146 0.23 4.61 7.21
CA GLU A 146 -0.42 5.89 7.44
C GLU A 146 -1.81 5.67 8.05
N ILE A 147 -1.99 6.03 9.32
CA ILE A 147 -3.27 5.93 10.01
C ILE A 147 -4.00 7.27 9.93
N ILE A 148 -5.22 7.24 9.39
CA ILE A 148 -6.03 8.43 9.14
C ILE A 148 -7.40 8.23 9.80
N VAL A 149 -7.79 9.18 10.65
CA VAL A 149 -9.04 9.10 11.41
C VAL A 149 -9.96 10.25 11.03
N CYS A 150 -11.19 9.94 10.65
CA CYS A 150 -12.20 10.91 10.21
C CYS A 150 -12.47 11.96 11.28
N GLY A 151 -12.11 13.22 11.00
CA GLY A 151 -12.31 14.35 11.92
C GLY A 151 -13.77 14.56 12.29
N THR A 152 -14.68 14.49 11.32
CA THR A 152 -16.14 14.60 11.56
C THR A 152 -16.65 13.52 12.52
N CYS A 153 -16.11 12.30 12.44
CA CYS A 153 -16.49 11.20 13.33
C CYS A 153 -15.96 11.42 14.74
N LEU A 154 -14.72 11.89 14.87
CA LEU A 154 -14.13 12.26 16.16
C LEU A 154 -14.92 13.37 16.86
N ASP A 155 -15.33 14.42 16.11
CA ASP A 155 -16.15 15.50 16.61
C ASP A 155 -17.55 15.02 17.01
N PHE A 156 -18.20 14.18 16.19
CA PHE A 156 -19.52 13.63 16.45
C PHE A 156 -19.56 12.78 17.74
N PHE A 157 -18.55 11.97 17.98
CA PHE A 157 -18.46 11.15 19.19
C PHE A 157 -17.86 11.90 20.41
N GLY A 158 -17.39 13.14 20.24
CA GLY A 158 -16.75 13.92 21.31
C GLY A 158 -15.46 13.29 21.84
N ILE A 159 -14.67 12.66 20.95
CA ILE A 159 -13.46 11.92 21.31
C ILE A 159 -12.19 12.45 20.63
N LYS A 160 -12.27 13.64 20.02
CA LYS A 160 -11.15 14.22 19.27
C LYS A 160 -9.91 14.44 20.11
N ASP A 161 -10.10 14.92 21.34
CA ASP A 161 -9.01 15.17 22.29
C ASP A 161 -8.36 13.90 22.85
N LYS A 162 -8.99 12.73 22.61
CA LYS A 162 -8.52 11.43 23.02
C LYS A 162 -7.80 10.65 21.91
N LEU A 163 -7.65 11.26 20.72
CA LEU A 163 -6.94 10.60 19.62
C LEU A 163 -5.52 10.25 20.05
N ALA A 164 -5.16 8.97 19.97
CA ALA A 164 -3.91 8.43 20.48
C ALA A 164 -3.04 7.74 19.43
N VAL A 165 -3.56 7.58 18.21
CA VAL A 165 -2.82 7.03 17.05
C VAL A 165 -3.35 7.64 15.76
N GLY A 166 -2.46 7.89 14.81
CA GLY A 166 -2.78 8.44 13.52
C GLY A 166 -3.00 9.95 13.50
N ARG A 167 -3.36 10.45 12.34
CA ARG A 167 -3.70 11.86 12.12
C ARG A 167 -5.19 12.04 11.81
N ILE A 168 -5.69 13.23 12.08
CA ILE A 168 -7.04 13.61 11.66
C ILE A 168 -7.07 13.77 10.14
N GLY A 169 -8.06 13.16 9.51
CA GLY A 169 -8.30 13.22 8.08
C GLY A 169 -9.70 13.68 7.71
N THR A 170 -9.88 13.87 6.42
CA THR A 170 -11.09 14.37 5.79
C THR A 170 -11.59 13.42 4.71
N MET A 171 -12.74 13.71 4.12
CA MET A 171 -13.26 12.98 2.95
C MET A 171 -12.29 13.06 1.75
N HIS A 172 -11.47 14.11 1.64
CA HIS A 172 -10.46 14.20 0.58
C HIS A 172 -9.38 13.13 0.72
N ASP A 173 -8.98 12.82 1.97
CA ASP A 173 -8.03 11.74 2.24
C ASP A 173 -8.61 10.38 1.81
N LEU A 174 -9.87 10.11 2.17
CA LEU A 174 -10.56 8.89 1.78
C LEU A 174 -10.67 8.73 0.26
N ILE A 175 -11.10 9.79 -0.42
CA ILE A 175 -11.17 9.79 -1.89
C ILE A 175 -9.78 9.60 -2.50
N GLY A 176 -8.75 10.24 -1.91
CA GLY A 176 -7.35 10.04 -2.32
C GLY A 176 -6.91 8.58 -2.23
N ILE A 177 -7.31 7.87 -1.17
CA ILE A 177 -7.04 6.44 -1.02
C ILE A 177 -7.70 5.65 -2.15
N TYR A 178 -9.00 5.86 -2.40
CA TYR A 178 -9.72 5.14 -3.46
C TYR A 178 -9.16 5.38 -4.87
N HIS A 179 -8.60 6.57 -5.13
CA HIS A 179 -8.07 6.91 -6.45
C HIS A 179 -6.59 6.56 -6.66
N LYS A 180 -5.79 6.55 -5.59
CA LYS A 180 -4.33 6.37 -5.69
C LYS A 180 -3.86 4.96 -5.36
N GLN A 181 -4.61 4.22 -4.56
CA GLN A 181 -4.21 2.89 -4.11
C GLN A 181 -4.73 1.81 -5.07
N LYS A 182 -3.88 0.81 -5.36
CA LYS A 182 -4.24 -0.28 -6.28
C LYS A 182 -5.28 -1.24 -5.69
N GLU A 183 -5.30 -1.40 -4.38
CA GLU A 183 -6.21 -2.30 -3.69
C GLU A 183 -6.71 -1.68 -2.39
N VAL A 184 -8.02 -1.46 -2.31
CA VAL A 184 -8.67 -0.95 -1.11
C VAL A 184 -9.63 -2.00 -0.58
N ILE A 185 -9.44 -2.39 0.67
CA ILE A 185 -10.28 -3.39 1.36
C ILE A 185 -11.13 -2.64 2.38
N SER A 186 -12.44 -2.79 2.28
CA SER A 186 -13.39 -2.24 3.26
C SER A 186 -13.76 -3.30 4.31
N LEU A 187 -13.64 -2.91 5.58
CA LEU A 187 -13.95 -3.72 6.76
C LEU A 187 -15.15 -3.15 7.52
#